data_f536f7909a69b70a497fd53ec7fef264
#
_entry.id   f536f7909a69b70a497fd53ec7fef264
#
_cell.length_a   1.000
_cell.length_b   1.000
_cell.length_c   1.000
_cell.angle_alpha   90.00
_cell.angle_beta   90.00
_cell.angle_gamma   90.00
#
_symmetry.space_group_name_H-M   'P 1'
#
loop_
_entity.id
_entity.type
_entity.pdbx_description
1 polymer ?
#
loop_
_entity_poly.entity_id
_entity_poly.type
_entity_poly.pdbx_seq_one_letter_code
_entity_poly.pdbx_strand_id
1 'polypeptide(L)'
;LTAPGEPAPPANGGLHAPLPARSAASAASAHPTVPAASTACAAPADRHIRSFVMRRGHLSDAQRDAHQRLLPRYAVPDARGPIDFTGLFGRTAPVVLEIGFGMGLTTAEIAAVRPDTDFLGVEVYTPGVGSLLRQIELRGLTNVRVIQQDAVEVLRDRIAPGSLAGIHVYFPDPWPKKRHHKRRLIQPAFVGSLADRLAPGGYLHCATDWEEYAGQMLAVLSAEPRLANTADGFAPRPDWRPPTRFEQRGLRLGHGVRDLMFVRRPPEESLP
;
A
#
# COMPACT_ATOMS: atom_id res chain seq x y z
N LEU A 1 44.62 5.53 45.58
CA LEU A 1 45.75 6.14 44.86
C LEU A 1 45.20 6.90 43.65
N THR A 2 45.08 8.19 43.86
CA THR A 2 45.38 9.40 43.08
C THR A 2 45.12 9.40 41.56
N ALA A 3 44.19 10.24 41.16
CA ALA A 3 44.19 10.95 39.90
C ALA A 3 45.36 11.96 39.83
N PRO A 4 45.77 12.39 38.64
CA PRO A 4 45.43 13.70 38.14
C PRO A 4 45.31 13.73 36.60
N GLY A 5 44.83 14.72 35.88
CA GLY A 5 44.62 16.14 36.02
C GLY A 5 44.39 16.65 34.63
N GLU A 6 43.46 17.53 34.53
CA GLU A 6 43.08 18.32 33.37
C GLU A 6 44.17 19.37 33.05
N PRO A 7 44.29 19.87 31.83
CA PRO A 7 44.49 21.31 31.67
C PRO A 7 43.52 22.03 30.73
N ALA A 8 43.19 23.24 31.14
CA ALA A 8 42.31 24.20 30.53
C ALA A 8 42.94 24.95 29.33
N PRO A 9 42.14 25.76 28.62
CA PRO A 9 42.46 26.34 27.31
C PRO A 9 43.19 27.67 27.38
N PRO A 10 43.79 28.17 26.31
CA PRO A 10 44.17 29.55 26.21
C PRO A 10 43.20 30.41 25.41
N ALA A 11 43.01 31.60 25.92
CA ALA A 11 42.24 32.70 25.36
C ALA A 11 43.12 33.62 24.49
N ASN A 12 42.43 34.45 23.75
CA ASN A 12 42.75 35.80 23.29
C ASN A 12 43.28 35.98 21.87
N GLY A 13 42.65 36.97 21.26
CA GLY A 13 43.27 37.91 20.40
C GLY A 13 42.38 38.50 19.29
N GLY A 14 41.60 39.50 19.65
CA GLY A 14 40.90 40.34 18.70
C GLY A 14 41.83 41.23 17.89
N LEU A 15 41.38 41.74 16.78
CA LEU A 15 41.75 43.03 16.21
C LEU A 15 40.70 43.50 15.19
N HIS A 16 40.13 44.65 15.51
CA HIS A 16 39.32 45.52 14.64
C HIS A 16 40.18 46.15 13.57
N ALA A 17 39.64 46.41 12.37
CA ALA A 17 39.89 47.58 11.58
C ALA A 17 38.88 47.73 10.41
N PRO A 18 38.65 48.93 9.88
CA PRO A 18 37.32 49.39 9.52
C PRO A 18 37.07 49.50 7.99
N LEU A 19 35.80 49.77 7.67
CA LEU A 19 35.25 50.08 6.35
C LEU A 19 35.83 51.38 5.75
N PRO A 20 35.85 51.55 4.43
CA PRO A 20 35.61 52.85 3.84
C PRO A 20 34.28 52.95 3.09
N ALA A 21 33.65 54.10 3.24
CA ALA A 21 32.41 54.51 2.62
C ALA A 21 32.65 55.20 1.26
N ARG A 22 31.54 55.18 0.47
CA ARG A 22 31.14 56.11 -0.61
C ARG A 22 31.72 55.94 -2.02
N SER A 23 30.84 55.71 -2.98
CA SER A 23 30.47 56.76 -3.93
C SER A 23 29.21 56.39 -4.72
N ALA A 24 28.29 57.32 -4.80
CA ALA A 24 27.09 57.25 -5.64
C ALA A 24 27.45 57.61 -7.09
N ALA A 25 26.93 56.84 -8.02
CA ALA A 25 26.80 57.26 -9.41
C ALA A 25 25.47 56.75 -9.96
N SER A 26 24.61 57.70 -10.27
CA SER A 26 23.36 57.56 -10.99
C SER A 26 23.60 57.14 -12.42
N ALA A 27 22.94 56.11 -12.92
CA ALA A 27 22.70 55.90 -14.34
C ALA A 27 21.36 55.23 -14.53
N ALA A 28 20.44 55.93 -15.14
CA ALA A 28 19.17 55.41 -15.62
C ALA A 28 19.40 54.42 -16.76
N SER A 29 18.78 53.25 -16.71
CA SER A 29 18.61 52.46 -17.92
C SER A 29 17.46 51.50 -17.76
N ALA A 30 16.50 51.65 -18.64
CA ALA A 30 15.50 50.76 -19.23
C ALA A 30 15.21 49.41 -18.55
N HIS A 31 14.01 49.26 -18.03
CA HIS A 31 13.41 47.98 -17.69
C HIS A 31 13.03 47.21 -18.95
N PRO A 32 13.45 45.94 -19.13
CA PRO A 32 12.78 45.03 -20.04
C PRO A 32 11.53 44.46 -19.31
N THR A 33 10.40 44.66 -19.92
CA THR A 33 9.11 44.06 -19.55
C THR A 33 9.23 42.53 -19.68
N VAL A 34 9.29 41.82 -18.54
CA VAL A 34 9.15 40.36 -18.50
C VAL A 34 7.68 40.06 -18.64
N PRO A 35 7.23 39.18 -19.58
CA PRO A 35 5.83 38.76 -19.66
C PRO A 35 5.48 37.98 -18.38
N ALA A 36 4.35 38.35 -17.79
CA ALA A 36 3.77 37.67 -16.63
C ALA A 36 3.59 36.18 -16.96
N ALA A 37 4.40 35.33 -16.31
CA ALA A 37 4.17 33.93 -16.32
C ALA A 37 2.81 33.67 -15.66
N SER A 38 1.87 33.18 -16.44
CA SER A 38 0.57 32.66 -16.00
C SER A 38 0.86 31.59 -14.94
N THR A 39 0.62 31.94 -13.69
CA THR A 39 0.58 30.99 -12.59
C THR A 39 -0.67 30.14 -12.80
N ALA A 40 -0.53 29.07 -13.55
CA ALA A 40 -1.53 28.02 -13.58
C ALA A 40 -1.70 27.55 -12.14
N CYS A 41 -2.82 27.93 -11.53
CA CYS A 41 -3.27 27.46 -10.22
C CYS A 41 -3.36 25.93 -10.33
N ALA A 42 -2.37 25.21 -9.80
CA ALA A 42 -2.45 23.77 -9.67
C ALA A 42 -3.70 23.49 -8.83
N ALA A 43 -4.64 22.76 -9.41
CA ALA A 43 -5.83 22.30 -8.71
C ALA A 43 -5.37 21.63 -7.39
N PRO A 44 -6.06 21.87 -6.25
CA PRO A 44 -5.68 21.26 -4.99
C PRO A 44 -5.69 19.76 -5.20
N ALA A 45 -4.55 19.11 -4.92
CA ALA A 45 -4.44 17.67 -4.95
C ALA A 45 -5.59 17.09 -4.13
N ASP A 46 -6.42 16.28 -4.77
CA ASP A 46 -7.58 15.65 -4.16
C ASP A 46 -7.11 14.95 -2.89
N ARG A 47 -7.49 15.49 -1.72
CA ARG A 47 -7.06 14.95 -0.42
C ARG A 47 -7.81 13.65 -0.19
N HIS A 48 -7.27 12.58 -0.73
CA HIS A 48 -7.74 11.23 -0.50
C HIS A 48 -7.95 10.98 1.00
N ILE A 49 -9.15 10.54 1.36
CA ILE A 49 -9.49 10.18 2.74
C ILE A 49 -8.83 8.85 3.04
N ARG A 50 -7.81 8.82 3.89
CA ARG A 50 -7.10 7.60 4.26
C ARG A 50 -8.05 6.57 4.88
N SER A 51 -8.04 5.37 4.35
CA SER A 51 -8.82 4.22 4.81
C SER A 51 -8.22 3.54 6.05
N PHE A 52 -7.01 3.93 6.45
CA PHE A 52 -6.26 3.35 7.56
C PHE A 52 -5.82 4.39 8.58
N VAL A 53 -5.43 3.92 9.76
CA VAL A 53 -4.76 4.72 10.80
C VAL A 53 -3.31 4.25 10.91
N MET A 54 -2.37 5.19 10.82
CA MET A 54 -0.97 4.89 11.13
C MET A 54 -0.85 4.54 12.61
N ARG A 55 -0.81 3.26 12.92
CA ARG A 55 -0.60 2.77 14.29
C ARG A 55 0.90 2.85 14.61
N ARG A 56 1.26 3.51 15.71
CA ARG A 56 2.60 3.37 16.29
C ARG A 56 2.66 2.00 16.99
N GLY A 57 2.95 0.95 16.23
CA GLY A 57 3.15 -0.38 16.78
C GLY A 57 4.60 -0.57 17.26
N HIS A 58 4.79 -1.40 18.27
CA HIS A 58 6.11 -1.85 18.68
C HIS A 58 6.69 -2.74 17.57
N LEU A 59 7.84 -2.35 17.06
CA LEU A 59 8.63 -3.14 16.11
C LEU A 59 9.60 -4.00 16.93
N SER A 60 9.39 -5.32 16.93
CA SER A 60 10.33 -6.24 17.62
C SER A 60 11.68 -6.23 16.91
N ASP A 61 12.75 -6.62 17.65
CA ASP A 61 14.10 -6.65 17.07
C ASP A 61 14.18 -7.58 15.87
N ALA A 62 13.52 -8.74 15.92
CA ALA A 62 13.46 -9.66 14.79
C ALA A 62 12.73 -9.09 13.56
N GLN A 63 11.69 -8.28 13.75
CA GLN A 63 11.00 -7.60 12.65
C GLN A 63 11.85 -6.45 12.09
N ARG A 64 12.56 -5.73 12.96
CA ARG A 64 13.46 -4.65 12.56
C ARG A 64 14.63 -5.19 11.74
N ASP A 65 15.28 -6.25 12.21
CA ASP A 65 16.35 -6.93 11.49
C ASP A 65 15.88 -7.42 10.11
N ALA A 66 14.76 -8.15 10.07
CA ALA A 66 14.20 -8.62 8.81
C ALA A 66 13.85 -7.47 7.85
N HIS A 67 13.25 -6.39 8.35
CA HIS A 67 12.94 -5.22 7.56
C HIS A 67 14.21 -4.58 6.97
N GLN A 68 15.25 -4.35 7.78
CA GLN A 68 16.48 -3.70 7.32
C GLN A 68 17.25 -4.56 6.31
N ARG A 69 17.33 -5.86 6.55
CA ARG A 69 18.16 -6.80 5.79
C ARG A 69 17.47 -7.29 4.51
N LEU A 70 16.16 -7.52 4.56
CA LEU A 70 15.42 -8.18 3.48
C LEU A 70 14.62 -7.23 2.59
N LEU A 71 14.20 -6.06 3.11
CA LEU A 71 13.42 -5.11 2.31
C LEU A 71 14.12 -4.75 0.99
N PRO A 72 15.43 -4.45 0.95
CA PRO A 72 16.11 -4.12 -0.32
C PRO A 72 16.00 -5.22 -1.38
N ARG A 73 15.87 -6.48 -0.96
CA ARG A 73 15.76 -7.64 -1.86
C ARG A 73 14.33 -7.91 -2.33
N TYR A 74 13.35 -7.69 -1.46
CA TYR A 74 11.96 -8.08 -1.71
C TYR A 74 11.02 -6.91 -1.97
N ALA A 75 11.46 -5.67 -1.74
CA ALA A 75 10.68 -4.51 -2.11
C ALA A 75 10.66 -4.32 -3.63
N VAL A 76 9.51 -3.85 -4.12
CA VAL A 76 9.42 -3.32 -5.48
C VAL A 76 10.25 -2.04 -5.55
N PRO A 77 11.14 -1.89 -6.53
CA PRO A 77 11.93 -0.67 -6.70
C PRO A 77 11.05 0.58 -6.79
N ASP A 78 11.51 1.66 -6.17
CA ASP A 78 10.86 2.97 -6.29
C ASP A 78 11.16 3.56 -7.67
N ALA A 79 10.24 3.29 -8.61
CA ALA A 79 10.30 3.79 -9.98
C ALA A 79 8.96 4.41 -10.36
N ARG A 80 8.94 5.27 -11.35
CA ARG A 80 7.70 5.85 -11.86
C ARG A 80 7.03 4.89 -12.85
N GLY A 81 5.71 4.91 -12.90
CA GLY A 81 4.90 4.13 -13.84
C GLY A 81 4.65 2.69 -13.44
N PRO A 82 4.00 1.92 -14.31
CA PRO A 82 3.58 0.56 -14.02
C PRO A 82 4.76 -0.38 -13.75
N ILE A 83 4.52 -1.34 -12.86
CA ILE A 83 5.49 -2.38 -12.50
C ILE A 83 5.58 -3.39 -13.66
N ASP A 84 6.80 -3.67 -14.11
CA ASP A 84 7.09 -4.85 -14.94
C ASP A 84 7.16 -6.09 -14.03
N PHE A 85 6.08 -6.84 -13.96
CA PHE A 85 5.99 -8.03 -13.13
C PHE A 85 6.95 -9.14 -13.60
N THR A 86 7.14 -9.30 -14.92
CA THR A 86 8.05 -10.30 -15.46
C THR A 86 9.49 -10.00 -15.03
N GLY A 87 9.93 -8.76 -15.17
CA GLY A 87 11.25 -8.33 -14.69
C GLY A 87 11.38 -8.42 -13.17
N LEU A 88 10.33 -8.07 -12.40
CA LEU A 88 10.33 -8.08 -10.95
C LEU A 88 10.47 -9.49 -10.36
N PHE A 89 9.76 -10.48 -10.90
CA PHE A 89 9.75 -11.86 -10.40
C PHE A 89 10.72 -12.78 -11.17
N GLY A 90 11.26 -12.33 -12.32
CA GLY A 90 12.15 -13.12 -13.17
C GLY A 90 11.43 -14.24 -13.94
N ARG A 91 10.09 -14.17 -14.03
CA ARG A 91 9.24 -15.15 -14.73
C ARG A 91 7.91 -14.54 -15.13
N THR A 92 7.22 -15.17 -16.06
CA THR A 92 5.83 -14.86 -16.40
C THR A 92 4.90 -15.80 -15.63
N ALA A 93 4.13 -15.25 -14.69
CA ALA A 93 3.16 -15.99 -13.89
C ALA A 93 1.96 -15.10 -13.59
N PRO A 94 0.79 -15.67 -13.21
CA PRO A 94 -0.34 -14.89 -12.69
C PRO A 94 0.07 -14.09 -11.44
N VAL A 95 -0.29 -12.81 -11.38
CA VAL A 95 0.03 -11.94 -10.24
C VAL A 95 -1.21 -11.65 -9.43
N VAL A 96 -1.12 -11.85 -8.12
CA VAL A 96 -2.16 -11.53 -7.14
C VAL A 96 -1.67 -10.40 -6.24
N LEU A 97 -2.47 -9.33 -6.15
CA LEU A 97 -2.23 -8.21 -5.24
C LEU A 97 -2.96 -8.45 -3.91
N GLU A 98 -2.26 -8.40 -2.78
CA GLU A 98 -2.89 -8.35 -1.46
C GLU A 98 -2.77 -6.96 -0.85
N ILE A 99 -3.92 -6.36 -0.53
CA ILE A 99 -4.02 -5.01 0.04
C ILE A 99 -4.21 -5.10 1.56
N GLY A 100 -3.28 -4.54 2.32
CA GLY A 100 -3.34 -4.53 3.78
C GLY A 100 -3.04 -5.90 4.38
N PHE A 101 -1.94 -6.54 4.00
CA PHE A 101 -1.60 -7.90 4.46
C PHE A 101 -1.33 -8.00 5.98
N GLY A 102 -1.32 -6.89 6.71
CA GLY A 102 -1.11 -6.87 8.15
C GLY A 102 0.22 -7.52 8.55
N MET A 103 0.18 -8.61 9.33
CA MET A 103 1.40 -9.35 9.72
C MET A 103 1.89 -10.33 8.65
N GLY A 104 1.21 -10.47 7.53
CA GLY A 104 1.62 -11.23 6.36
C GLY A 104 1.67 -12.75 6.53
N LEU A 105 1.09 -13.30 7.60
CA LEU A 105 1.07 -14.76 7.80
C LEU A 105 0.22 -15.44 6.75
N THR A 106 -0.99 -14.93 6.52
CA THR A 106 -1.92 -15.44 5.51
C THR A 106 -1.32 -15.34 4.12
N THR A 107 -0.72 -14.20 3.76
CA THR A 107 -0.01 -14.00 2.49
C THR A 107 1.07 -15.05 2.28
N ALA A 108 1.92 -15.27 3.29
CA ALA A 108 3.02 -16.25 3.22
C ALA A 108 2.50 -17.69 3.10
N GLU A 109 1.40 -18.03 3.79
CA GLU A 109 0.78 -19.36 3.72
C GLU A 109 0.14 -19.60 2.36
N ILE A 110 -0.58 -18.63 1.81
CA ILE A 110 -1.17 -18.71 0.46
C ILE A 110 -0.06 -18.84 -0.60
N ALA A 111 0.99 -18.01 -0.50
CA ALA A 111 2.11 -18.05 -1.44
C ALA A 111 2.87 -19.39 -1.43
N ALA A 112 2.99 -20.02 -0.25
CA ALA A 112 3.64 -21.31 -0.11
C ALA A 112 2.88 -22.46 -0.81
N VAL A 113 1.54 -22.43 -0.80
CA VAL A 113 0.71 -23.46 -1.43
C VAL A 113 0.37 -23.16 -2.90
N ARG A 114 0.76 -21.98 -3.40
CA ARG A 114 0.54 -21.55 -4.78
C ARG A 114 1.84 -21.09 -5.44
N PRO A 115 2.83 -21.97 -5.62
CA PRO A 115 4.15 -21.61 -6.15
C PRO A 115 4.12 -21.08 -7.59
N ASP A 116 3.09 -21.43 -8.36
CA ASP A 116 2.90 -20.97 -9.75
C ASP A 116 2.26 -19.57 -9.87
N THR A 117 1.96 -18.94 -8.75
CA THR A 117 1.37 -17.60 -8.67
C THR A 117 2.34 -16.67 -7.96
N ASP A 118 2.49 -15.44 -8.46
CA ASP A 118 3.29 -14.39 -7.81
C ASP A 118 2.38 -13.49 -6.96
N PHE A 119 2.88 -13.06 -5.81
CA PHE A 119 2.13 -12.26 -4.86
C PHE A 119 2.82 -10.92 -4.62
N LEU A 120 2.07 -9.84 -4.82
CA LEU A 120 2.47 -8.49 -4.47
C LEU A 120 1.68 -8.04 -3.24
N GLY A 121 2.35 -7.91 -2.10
CA GLY A 121 1.74 -7.39 -0.88
C GLY A 121 1.92 -5.88 -0.76
N VAL A 122 0.86 -5.16 -0.45
CA VAL A 122 0.88 -3.72 -0.15
C VAL A 122 0.44 -3.49 1.28
N GLU A 123 1.29 -2.81 2.07
CA GLU A 123 1.02 -2.51 3.49
C GLU A 123 1.72 -1.21 3.89
N VAL A 124 1.11 -0.45 4.81
CA VAL A 124 1.69 0.79 5.37
C VAL A 124 2.37 0.57 6.72
N TYR A 125 2.03 -0.52 7.40
CA TYR A 125 2.44 -0.84 8.78
C TYR A 125 3.79 -1.54 8.81
N THR A 126 4.86 -0.83 9.18
CA THR A 126 6.25 -1.31 9.20
C THR A 126 6.44 -2.65 9.94
N PRO A 127 5.87 -2.87 11.16
CA PRO A 127 6.00 -4.17 11.82
C PRO A 127 5.39 -5.32 11.01
N GLY A 128 4.32 -5.05 10.26
CA GLY A 128 3.72 -6.01 9.34
C GLY A 128 4.65 -6.39 8.21
N VAL A 129 5.25 -5.38 7.56
CA VAL A 129 6.25 -5.60 6.50
C VAL A 129 7.42 -6.43 7.01
N GLY A 130 8.00 -6.08 8.17
CA GLY A 130 9.08 -6.85 8.80
C GLY A 130 8.67 -8.29 9.14
N SER A 131 7.40 -8.50 9.55
CA SER A 131 6.86 -9.83 9.82
C SER A 131 6.72 -10.66 8.53
N LEU A 132 6.18 -10.10 7.44
CA LEU A 132 6.06 -10.80 6.16
C LEU A 132 7.45 -11.15 5.60
N LEU A 133 8.40 -10.22 5.62
CA LEU A 133 9.77 -10.46 5.17
C LEU A 133 10.42 -11.62 5.93
N ARG A 134 10.20 -11.71 7.24
CA ARG A 134 10.66 -12.85 8.04
C ARG A 134 9.99 -14.16 7.60
N GLN A 135 8.68 -14.16 7.28
CA GLN A 135 8.00 -15.35 6.77
C GLN A 135 8.51 -15.78 5.39
N ILE A 136 8.82 -14.82 4.51
CA ILE A 136 9.44 -15.09 3.21
C ILE A 136 10.76 -15.84 3.39
N GLU A 137 11.64 -15.35 4.29
CA GLU A 137 12.91 -15.98 4.58
C GLU A 137 12.76 -17.38 5.20
N LEU A 138 11.94 -17.49 6.25
CA LEU A 138 11.74 -18.76 6.96
C LEU A 138 11.16 -19.88 6.08
N ARG A 139 10.37 -19.53 5.09
CA ARG A 139 9.71 -20.47 4.18
C ARG A 139 10.43 -20.59 2.83
N GLY A 140 11.48 -19.80 2.59
CA GLY A 140 12.20 -19.78 1.32
C GLY A 140 11.35 -19.32 0.13
N LEU A 141 10.39 -18.41 0.35
CA LEU A 141 9.48 -17.96 -0.71
C LEU A 141 10.21 -17.09 -1.74
N THR A 142 10.01 -17.40 -3.00
CA THR A 142 10.58 -16.63 -4.13
C THR A 142 9.52 -15.82 -4.87
N ASN A 143 8.26 -16.17 -4.68
CA ASN A 143 7.09 -15.64 -5.37
C ASN A 143 6.35 -14.53 -4.61
N VAL A 144 7.03 -13.82 -3.68
CA VAL A 144 6.44 -12.70 -2.93
C VAL A 144 7.30 -11.45 -3.07
N ARG A 145 6.66 -10.31 -3.32
CA ARG A 145 7.26 -8.97 -3.27
C ARG A 145 6.38 -8.05 -2.44
N VAL A 146 6.97 -6.96 -1.93
CA VAL A 146 6.29 -6.04 -1.03
C VAL A 146 6.41 -4.58 -1.48
N ILE A 147 5.35 -3.81 -1.25
CA ILE A 147 5.36 -2.35 -1.34
C ILE A 147 4.88 -1.78 -0.01
N GLN A 148 5.67 -0.88 0.57
CA GLN A 148 5.29 -0.21 1.82
C GLN A 148 4.76 1.19 1.52
N GLN A 149 3.53 1.27 0.97
CA GLN A 149 2.85 2.51 0.56
C GLN A 149 1.34 2.39 0.72
N ASP A 150 0.62 3.50 0.50
CA ASP A 150 -0.84 3.50 0.42
C ASP A 150 -1.31 2.73 -0.84
N ALA A 151 -2.18 1.76 -0.63
CA ALA A 151 -2.68 0.90 -1.71
C ALA A 151 -3.44 1.66 -2.80
N VAL A 152 -4.10 2.78 -2.45
CA VAL A 152 -4.81 3.61 -3.43
C VAL A 152 -3.81 4.28 -4.39
N GLU A 153 -2.69 4.77 -3.85
CA GLU A 153 -1.62 5.35 -4.65
C GLU A 153 -0.94 4.28 -5.52
N VAL A 154 -0.65 3.11 -4.94
CA VAL A 154 -0.06 1.99 -5.66
C VAL A 154 -0.95 1.54 -6.83
N LEU A 155 -2.25 1.35 -6.59
CA LEU A 155 -3.19 0.99 -7.65
C LEU A 155 -3.22 2.01 -8.78
N ARG A 156 -3.27 3.30 -8.43
CA ARG A 156 -3.33 4.38 -9.41
C ARG A 156 -2.07 4.47 -10.26
N ASP A 157 -0.90 4.43 -9.62
CA ASP A 157 0.36 4.87 -10.21
C ASP A 157 1.26 3.70 -10.66
N ARG A 158 1.08 2.50 -10.05
CA ARG A 158 2.03 1.40 -10.19
C ARG A 158 1.46 0.13 -10.81
N ILE A 159 0.13 -0.03 -10.87
CA ILE A 159 -0.50 -1.23 -11.42
C ILE A 159 -1.12 -0.90 -12.78
N ALA A 160 -0.68 -1.60 -13.82
CA ALA A 160 -1.26 -1.44 -15.15
C ALA A 160 -2.71 -1.96 -15.22
N PRO A 161 -3.60 -1.36 -16.01
CA PRO A 161 -4.93 -1.93 -16.25
C PRO A 161 -4.85 -3.36 -16.76
N GLY A 162 -5.72 -4.23 -16.26
CA GLY A 162 -5.84 -5.61 -16.72
C GLY A 162 -4.63 -6.52 -16.43
N SER A 163 -3.74 -6.13 -15.51
CA SER A 163 -2.50 -6.86 -15.25
C SER A 163 -2.54 -7.86 -14.09
N LEU A 164 -3.60 -7.85 -13.29
CA LEU A 164 -3.72 -8.70 -12.10
C LEU A 164 -4.64 -9.90 -12.36
N ALA A 165 -4.18 -11.09 -12.00
CA ALA A 165 -4.99 -12.31 -11.99
C ALA A 165 -5.94 -12.39 -10.78
N GLY A 166 -5.61 -11.67 -9.71
CA GLY A 166 -6.45 -11.60 -8.53
C GLY A 166 -6.09 -10.44 -7.59
N ILE A 167 -7.05 -10.09 -6.74
CA ILE A 167 -6.86 -9.10 -5.67
C ILE A 167 -7.44 -9.66 -4.37
N HIS A 168 -6.69 -9.55 -3.29
CA HIS A 168 -7.10 -9.92 -1.93
C HIS A 168 -7.26 -8.68 -1.05
N VAL A 169 -8.39 -8.59 -0.32
CA VAL A 169 -8.64 -7.56 0.69
C VAL A 169 -9.24 -8.23 1.91
N TYR A 170 -8.39 -8.60 2.87
CA TYR A 170 -8.82 -9.34 4.05
C TYR A 170 -8.89 -8.47 5.29
N PHE A 171 -10.03 -8.50 5.96
CA PHE A 171 -10.30 -7.82 7.24
C PHE A 171 -9.89 -6.33 7.25
N PRO A 172 -10.29 -5.54 6.23
CA PRO A 172 -10.04 -4.12 6.23
C PRO A 172 -10.77 -3.46 7.41
N ASP A 173 -10.24 -2.32 7.90
CA ASP A 173 -10.80 -1.61 9.06
C ASP A 173 -12.31 -1.34 8.87
N PRO A 174 -13.20 -1.83 9.75
CA PRO A 174 -14.66 -1.75 9.56
C PRO A 174 -15.25 -0.37 9.87
N TRP A 175 -14.51 0.49 10.58
CA TRP A 175 -14.95 1.83 10.96
C TRP A 175 -16.37 1.85 11.53
N PRO A 176 -16.62 1.32 12.76
CA PRO A 176 -17.98 1.04 13.26
C PRO A 176 -18.90 2.26 13.36
N LYS A 177 -18.35 3.46 13.57
CA LYS A 177 -19.14 4.70 13.72
C LYS A 177 -19.60 5.20 12.36
N LYS A 178 -20.90 5.43 12.15
CA LYS A 178 -21.50 5.93 10.88
C LYS A 178 -20.73 7.11 10.25
N ARG A 179 -20.31 8.10 11.07
CA ARG A 179 -19.51 9.26 10.60
C ARG A 179 -18.15 8.87 10.00
N HIS A 180 -17.67 7.63 10.25
CA HIS A 180 -16.40 7.11 9.75
C HIS A 180 -16.56 6.15 8.55
N HIS A 181 -17.78 5.77 8.14
CA HIS A 181 -18.00 4.84 7.02
C HIS A 181 -17.35 5.33 5.70
N LYS A 182 -17.24 6.66 5.52
CA LYS A 182 -16.50 7.25 4.39
C LYS A 182 -15.01 6.89 4.34
N ARG A 183 -14.46 6.32 5.43
CA ARG A 183 -13.07 5.83 5.53
C ARG A 183 -12.94 4.36 5.17
N ARG A 184 -14.04 3.62 5.05
CA ARG A 184 -14.01 2.23 4.63
C ARG A 184 -13.35 2.11 3.26
N LEU A 185 -12.48 1.12 3.11
CA LEU A 185 -11.71 0.96 1.89
C LEU A 185 -12.61 0.59 0.70
N ILE A 186 -13.55 -0.33 0.91
CA ILE A 186 -14.46 -0.79 -0.16
C ILE A 186 -15.57 0.27 -0.35
N GLN A 187 -15.29 1.16 -1.29
CA GLN A 187 -16.17 2.24 -1.76
C GLN A 187 -16.29 2.16 -3.29
N PRO A 188 -17.35 2.69 -3.92
CA PRO A 188 -17.58 2.56 -5.37
C PRO A 188 -16.38 2.99 -6.22
N ALA A 189 -15.78 4.15 -5.96
CA ALA A 189 -14.63 4.63 -6.72
C ALA A 189 -13.41 3.71 -6.60
N PHE A 190 -13.15 3.15 -5.41
CA PHE A 190 -12.05 2.24 -5.20
C PHE A 190 -12.32 0.88 -5.86
N VAL A 191 -13.54 0.36 -5.77
CA VAL A 191 -13.94 -0.89 -6.46
C VAL A 191 -13.82 -0.74 -7.97
N GLY A 192 -14.21 0.41 -8.54
CA GLY A 192 -13.95 0.72 -9.94
C GLY A 192 -12.47 0.62 -10.31
N SER A 193 -11.60 1.18 -9.46
CA SER A 193 -10.14 1.08 -9.65
C SER A 193 -9.63 -0.36 -9.55
N LEU A 194 -10.15 -1.17 -8.62
CA LEU A 194 -9.81 -2.60 -8.51
C LEU A 194 -10.22 -3.35 -9.79
N ALA A 195 -11.45 -3.13 -10.27
CA ALA A 195 -11.95 -3.75 -11.48
C ALA A 195 -11.11 -3.39 -12.72
N ASP A 196 -10.60 -2.15 -12.81
CA ASP A 196 -9.69 -1.74 -13.89
C ASP A 196 -8.39 -2.54 -13.90
N ARG A 197 -7.85 -2.89 -12.74
CA ARG A 197 -6.55 -3.57 -12.62
C ARG A 197 -6.62 -5.07 -12.81
N LEU A 198 -7.78 -5.67 -12.60
CA LEU A 198 -7.99 -7.10 -12.86
C LEU A 198 -7.94 -7.40 -14.35
N ALA A 199 -7.32 -8.50 -14.73
CA ALA A 199 -7.46 -9.09 -16.05
C ALA A 199 -8.89 -9.63 -16.25
N PRO A 200 -9.42 -9.74 -17.48
CA PRO A 200 -10.64 -10.48 -17.74
C PRO A 200 -10.56 -11.89 -17.14
N GLY A 201 -11.58 -12.31 -16.39
CA GLY A 201 -11.56 -13.56 -15.64
C GLY A 201 -10.76 -13.52 -14.33
N GLY A 202 -10.03 -12.45 -14.06
CA GLY A 202 -9.36 -12.23 -12.78
C GLY A 202 -10.36 -12.04 -11.63
N TYR A 203 -9.96 -12.37 -10.39
CA TYR A 203 -10.88 -12.38 -9.25
C TYR A 203 -10.55 -11.33 -8.18
N LEU A 204 -11.59 -10.88 -7.49
CA LEU A 204 -11.50 -10.05 -6.28
C LEU A 204 -12.05 -10.87 -5.11
N HIS A 205 -11.22 -11.10 -4.10
CA HIS A 205 -11.61 -11.80 -2.88
C HIS A 205 -11.52 -10.87 -1.68
N CYS A 206 -12.66 -10.59 -1.05
CA CYS A 206 -12.75 -9.84 0.19
C CYS A 206 -13.21 -10.76 1.33
N ALA A 207 -12.74 -10.51 2.55
CA ALA A 207 -13.22 -11.19 3.74
C ALA A 207 -13.36 -10.21 4.91
N THR A 208 -14.40 -10.35 5.72
CA THR A 208 -14.60 -9.55 6.94
C THR A 208 -15.44 -10.31 7.96
N ASP A 209 -15.18 -10.06 9.25
CA ASP A 209 -15.97 -10.55 10.39
C ASP A 209 -17.00 -9.51 10.88
N TRP A 210 -17.04 -8.34 10.25
CA TRP A 210 -17.98 -7.25 10.59
C TRP A 210 -19.21 -7.30 9.69
N GLU A 211 -20.35 -7.76 10.24
CA GLU A 211 -21.57 -8.05 9.48
C GLU A 211 -22.11 -6.89 8.67
N GLU A 212 -22.21 -5.70 9.28
CA GLU A 212 -22.69 -4.50 8.58
C GLU A 212 -21.75 -4.10 7.43
N TYR A 213 -20.42 -4.24 7.62
CA TYR A 213 -19.47 -3.94 6.56
C TYR A 213 -19.51 -5.00 5.46
N ALA A 214 -19.74 -6.26 5.80
CA ALA A 214 -19.96 -7.33 4.80
C ALA A 214 -21.15 -7.00 3.88
N GLY A 215 -22.27 -6.55 4.44
CA GLY A 215 -23.43 -6.12 3.67
C GLY A 215 -23.12 -4.92 2.76
N GLN A 216 -22.38 -3.93 3.27
CA GLN A 216 -21.92 -2.81 2.43
C GLN A 216 -20.98 -3.28 1.31
N MET A 217 -20.00 -4.14 1.61
CA MET A 217 -19.10 -4.70 0.60
C MET A 217 -19.89 -5.40 -0.50
N LEU A 218 -20.83 -6.27 -0.13
CA LEU A 218 -21.65 -7.00 -1.08
C LEU A 218 -22.42 -6.03 -1.99
N ALA A 219 -23.06 -5.01 -1.42
CA ALA A 219 -23.80 -4.02 -2.19
C ALA A 219 -22.90 -3.23 -3.16
N VAL A 220 -21.72 -2.76 -2.70
CA VAL A 220 -20.81 -1.97 -3.52
C VAL A 220 -20.16 -2.80 -4.63
N LEU A 221 -19.74 -4.04 -4.32
CA LEU A 221 -19.15 -4.95 -5.30
C LEU A 221 -20.16 -5.39 -6.36
N SER A 222 -21.41 -5.69 -5.95
CA SER A 222 -22.49 -6.05 -6.89
C SER A 222 -22.95 -4.90 -7.78
N ALA A 223 -22.75 -3.66 -7.36
CA ALA A 223 -23.07 -2.48 -8.14
C ALA A 223 -22.01 -2.15 -9.21
N GLU A 224 -20.81 -2.75 -9.17
CA GLU A 224 -19.79 -2.56 -10.20
C GLU A 224 -20.10 -3.46 -11.41
N PRO A 225 -20.45 -2.88 -12.58
CA PRO A 225 -20.97 -3.67 -13.71
C PRO A 225 -19.94 -4.63 -14.30
N ARG A 226 -18.65 -4.35 -14.13
CA ARG A 226 -17.54 -5.20 -14.62
C ARG A 226 -17.26 -6.39 -13.74
N LEU A 227 -17.88 -6.49 -12.57
CA LEU A 227 -17.72 -7.59 -11.64
C LEU A 227 -18.97 -8.49 -11.65
N ALA A 228 -18.76 -9.79 -11.48
CA ALA A 228 -19.82 -10.76 -11.28
C ALA A 228 -19.59 -11.48 -9.94
N ASN A 229 -20.61 -11.51 -9.08
CA ASN A 229 -20.54 -12.34 -7.88
C ASN A 229 -20.53 -13.83 -8.28
N THR A 230 -19.67 -14.62 -7.64
CA THR A 230 -19.56 -16.05 -7.90
C THR A 230 -20.52 -16.90 -7.07
N ALA A 231 -21.27 -16.28 -6.15
CA ALA A 231 -22.23 -16.92 -5.26
C ALA A 231 -23.52 -16.09 -5.13
N ASP A 232 -24.59 -16.68 -4.66
CA ASP A 232 -25.77 -15.95 -4.25
C ASP A 232 -25.55 -15.33 -2.86
N GLY A 233 -24.96 -14.13 -2.87
CA GLY A 233 -24.55 -13.39 -1.67
C GLY A 233 -23.09 -13.64 -1.27
N PHE A 234 -22.87 -14.27 -0.10
CA PHE A 234 -21.52 -14.55 0.39
C PHE A 234 -21.01 -15.91 -0.11
N ALA A 235 -19.74 -15.94 -0.49
CA ALA A 235 -19.09 -17.16 -0.96
C ALA A 235 -18.61 -18.03 0.21
N PRO A 236 -18.48 -19.35 0.01
CA PRO A 236 -17.74 -20.19 0.95
C PRO A 236 -16.27 -19.77 0.97
N ARG A 237 -15.62 -19.95 2.14
CA ARG A 237 -14.17 -19.71 2.22
C ARG A 237 -13.42 -20.66 1.29
N PRO A 238 -12.56 -20.16 0.38
CA PRO A 238 -11.76 -21.03 -0.48
C PRO A 238 -10.76 -21.86 0.34
N ASP A 239 -10.51 -23.10 -0.07
CA ASP A 239 -9.60 -24.03 0.63
C ASP A 239 -8.16 -23.50 0.73
N TRP A 240 -7.73 -22.73 -0.26
CA TRP A 240 -6.39 -22.12 -0.27
C TRP A 240 -6.25 -20.92 0.69
N ARG A 241 -7.36 -20.35 1.23
CA ARG A 241 -7.30 -19.28 2.23
C ARG A 241 -7.28 -19.87 3.64
N PRO A 242 -6.13 -19.83 4.35
CA PRO A 242 -6.09 -20.32 5.72
C PRO A 242 -6.93 -19.43 6.65
N PRO A 243 -7.44 -19.95 7.75
CA PRO A 243 -8.13 -19.15 8.74
C PRO A 243 -7.15 -18.17 9.40
N THR A 244 -7.45 -16.86 9.30
CA THR A 244 -6.62 -15.82 9.92
C THR A 244 -6.73 -15.86 11.45
N ARG A 245 -5.77 -15.26 12.16
CA ARG A 245 -5.86 -15.09 13.62
C ARG A 245 -7.09 -14.29 14.05
N PHE A 246 -7.50 -13.32 13.23
CA PHE A 246 -8.72 -12.53 13.46
C PHE A 246 -9.95 -13.41 13.33
N GLU A 247 -10.02 -14.23 12.29
CA GLU A 247 -11.08 -15.21 12.08
C GLU A 247 -11.20 -16.21 13.24
N GLN A 248 -10.08 -16.81 13.65
CA GLN A 248 -10.05 -17.73 14.79
C GLN A 248 -10.51 -17.06 16.09
N ARG A 249 -10.18 -15.80 16.30
CA ARG A 249 -10.66 -15.03 17.45
C ARG A 249 -12.14 -14.69 17.31
N GLY A 250 -12.58 -14.27 16.13
CA GLY A 250 -13.98 -13.98 15.82
C GLY A 250 -14.88 -15.19 16.05
N LEU A 251 -14.49 -16.35 15.51
CA LEU A 251 -15.21 -17.60 15.71
C LEU A 251 -15.38 -17.98 17.18
N ARG A 252 -14.34 -17.77 18.02
CA ARG A 252 -14.43 -18.00 19.48
C ARG A 252 -15.42 -17.05 20.18
N LEU A 253 -15.69 -15.89 19.58
CA LEU A 253 -16.65 -14.90 20.07
C LEU A 253 -18.03 -15.01 19.41
N GLY A 254 -18.25 -16.05 18.59
CA GLY A 254 -19.51 -16.26 17.87
C GLY A 254 -19.68 -15.38 16.62
N HIS A 255 -18.63 -14.69 16.17
CA HIS A 255 -18.67 -13.91 14.93
C HIS A 255 -18.41 -14.81 13.72
N GLY A 256 -19.32 -14.80 12.75
CA GLY A 256 -19.10 -15.45 11.46
C GLY A 256 -18.22 -14.58 10.56
N VAL A 257 -17.32 -15.21 9.81
CA VAL A 257 -16.60 -14.54 8.71
C VAL A 257 -17.41 -14.68 7.44
N ARG A 258 -17.45 -13.61 6.67
CA ARG A 258 -18.11 -13.54 5.37
C ARG A 258 -17.08 -13.30 4.29
N ASP A 259 -16.98 -14.26 3.38
CA ASP A 259 -16.15 -14.18 2.18
C ASP A 259 -17.01 -13.67 1.00
N LEU A 260 -16.42 -12.82 0.18
CA LEU A 260 -17.03 -12.28 -1.04
C LEU A 260 -16.06 -12.54 -2.18
N MET A 261 -16.51 -13.30 -3.18
CA MET A 261 -15.71 -13.66 -4.35
C MET A 261 -16.39 -13.12 -5.60
N PHE A 262 -15.70 -12.23 -6.30
CA PHE A 262 -16.16 -11.65 -7.54
C PHE A 262 -15.15 -11.91 -8.65
N VAL A 263 -15.63 -12.07 -9.87
CA VAL A 263 -14.78 -12.26 -11.06
C VAL A 263 -15.01 -11.11 -12.03
N ARG A 264 -13.93 -10.61 -12.62
CA ARG A 264 -14.03 -9.62 -13.68
C ARG A 264 -14.65 -10.24 -14.92
N ARG A 265 -15.75 -9.67 -15.39
CA ARG A 265 -16.39 -10.04 -16.64
C ARG A 265 -15.42 -9.82 -17.82
N PRO A 266 -15.43 -10.67 -18.85
CA PRO A 266 -14.79 -10.33 -20.11
C PRO A 266 -15.41 -9.02 -20.65
N PRO A 267 -14.66 -8.26 -21.47
CA PRO A 267 -15.24 -7.15 -22.21
C PRO A 267 -16.43 -7.69 -23.00
N GLU A 268 -17.54 -6.94 -23.02
CA GLU A 268 -18.62 -7.24 -23.95
C GLU A 268 -18.01 -7.18 -25.38
N GLU A 269 -18.07 -8.28 -26.10
CA GLU A 269 -17.73 -8.27 -27.51
C GLU A 269 -18.68 -7.26 -28.17
N SER A 270 -18.12 -6.17 -28.66
CA SER A 270 -18.88 -5.25 -29.53
C SER A 270 -19.29 -6.10 -30.73
N LEU A 271 -20.55 -6.53 -30.76
CA LEU A 271 -21.12 -7.18 -31.94
C LEU A 271 -20.90 -6.21 -33.12
N PRO A 272 -20.37 -6.72 -34.23
CA PRO A 272 -20.09 -5.93 -35.43
C PRO A 272 -21.35 -5.29 -36.05
#